data_5e0550abd981a0db1ea1b84b34fc4c62
#
_entry.id   5e0550abd981a0db1ea1b84b34fc4c62
#
_cell.length_a   1.000
_cell.length_b   1.000
_cell.length_c   1.000
_cell.angle_alpha   90.00
_cell.angle_beta   90.00
_cell.angle_gamma   90.00
#
_symmetry.space_group_name_H-M   'P 1'
#
loop_
_entity.id
_entity.type
_entity.pdbx_description
1 polymer ?
#
loop_
_entity_poly.entity_id
_entity_poly.type
_entity_poly.pdbx_seq_one_letter_code
_entity_poly.pdbx_strand_id
1 'polypeptide(L)'
;IATTGNQKVYVSNNGGITWISYLYDLPDFSAQALVWENNGRDGLYLGMNYGVYYIDNEFNTSWQSFSNNLPNVIISELEINYADNKLYAATYGRGLWRTGLFDPSLSTGEFELSEVKMFPNPASKEVNLLSNTDTVSIRVYDNSGKLVYFSTNVNLQTNYKIDTSTFSTGIYFVRINSKI
;
A
#
# COMPACT_ATOMS: atom_id res chain seq x y z
N ILE A 1 -9.41 -22.63 2.64
CA ILE A 1 -8.63 -23.55 3.50
C ILE A 1 -7.19 -23.08 3.52
N ALA A 2 -6.62 -22.96 4.71
CA ALA A 2 -5.21 -22.67 4.94
C ALA A 2 -4.47 -23.94 5.35
N THR A 3 -3.26 -24.14 4.83
CA THR A 3 -2.42 -25.31 5.14
C THR A 3 -0.96 -24.91 5.35
N THR A 4 -0.14 -25.83 5.85
CA THR A 4 1.33 -25.65 5.94
C THR A 4 2.00 -26.15 4.65
N GLY A 5 3.17 -25.62 4.32
CA GLY A 5 3.97 -25.97 3.13
C GLY A 5 3.92 -24.93 2.01
N ASN A 6 4.34 -25.32 0.81
CA ASN A 6 4.49 -24.41 -0.32
C ASN A 6 3.18 -23.96 -0.97
N GLN A 7 2.07 -24.64 -0.67
CA GLN A 7 0.72 -24.26 -1.14
C GLN A 7 -0.16 -24.07 0.10
N LYS A 8 -0.48 -22.82 0.44
CA LYS A 8 -0.97 -22.47 1.77
C LYS A 8 -2.45 -22.15 1.81
N VAL A 9 -2.98 -21.59 0.74
CA VAL A 9 -4.38 -21.16 0.65
C VAL A 9 -5.00 -21.68 -0.62
N TYR A 10 -6.22 -22.22 -0.50
CA TYR A 10 -7.00 -22.73 -1.61
C TYR A 10 -8.41 -22.18 -1.55
N VAL A 11 -8.98 -21.90 -2.71
CA VAL A 11 -10.38 -21.50 -2.90
C VAL A 11 -11.12 -22.56 -3.71
N SER A 12 -12.37 -22.79 -3.35
CA SER A 12 -13.31 -23.62 -4.13
C SER A 12 -14.57 -22.80 -4.42
N ASN A 13 -14.97 -22.77 -5.68
CA ASN A 13 -16.18 -22.08 -6.15
C ASN A 13 -17.35 -23.08 -6.41
N ASN A 14 -17.18 -24.37 -6.08
CA ASN A 14 -18.13 -25.42 -6.41
C ASN A 14 -18.37 -26.39 -5.23
N GLY A 15 -18.41 -25.85 -4.02
CA GLY A 15 -18.70 -26.62 -2.83
C GLY A 15 -17.61 -27.62 -2.41
N GLY A 16 -16.37 -27.37 -2.78
CA GLY A 16 -15.24 -28.21 -2.40
C GLY A 16 -14.93 -29.34 -3.38
N ILE A 17 -15.60 -29.39 -4.55
CA ILE A 17 -15.35 -30.43 -5.56
C ILE A 17 -13.98 -30.22 -6.23
N THR A 18 -13.64 -28.98 -6.54
CA THR A 18 -12.32 -28.59 -7.05
C THR A 18 -11.74 -27.44 -6.26
N TRP A 19 -10.41 -27.36 -6.21
CA TRP A 19 -9.68 -26.37 -5.45
C TRP A 19 -8.63 -25.69 -6.34
N ILE A 20 -8.52 -24.40 -6.23
CA ILE A 20 -7.53 -23.58 -6.95
C ILE A 20 -6.59 -22.99 -5.91
N SER A 21 -5.29 -22.99 -6.20
CA SER A 21 -4.30 -22.36 -5.33
C SER A 21 -4.48 -20.86 -5.31
N TYR A 22 -4.48 -20.27 -4.12
CA TYR A 22 -4.60 -18.85 -3.86
C TYR A 22 -3.29 -18.30 -3.22
N LEU A 23 -2.17 -18.97 -3.55
CA LEU A 23 -0.85 -18.69 -3.01
C LEU A 23 -0.31 -17.33 -3.49
N TYR A 24 -0.42 -17.07 -4.79
CA TYR A 24 0.11 -15.87 -5.45
C TYR A 24 1.54 -15.50 -4.98
N ASP A 25 1.71 -14.28 -4.46
CA ASP A 25 2.96 -13.68 -4.01
C ASP A 25 3.22 -13.82 -2.49
N LEU A 26 2.45 -14.66 -1.78
CA LEU A 26 2.68 -14.91 -0.36
C LEU A 26 4.11 -15.40 -0.09
N PRO A 27 4.76 -14.87 0.95
CA PRO A 27 6.10 -15.33 1.34
C PRO A 27 6.08 -16.79 1.81
N ASP A 28 7.25 -17.43 1.81
CA ASP A 28 7.38 -18.84 2.17
C ASP A 28 7.37 -19.09 3.69
N PHE A 29 6.25 -18.71 4.34
CA PHE A 29 5.94 -19.01 5.74
C PHE A 29 4.69 -19.88 5.83
N SER A 30 4.55 -20.64 6.93
CA SER A 30 3.36 -21.46 7.16
C SER A 30 2.14 -20.59 7.45
N ALA A 31 1.03 -20.88 6.79
CA ALA A 31 -0.28 -20.35 7.12
C ALA A 31 -0.86 -21.07 8.34
N GLN A 32 -1.45 -20.32 9.26
CA GLN A 32 -1.96 -20.83 10.54
C GLN A 32 -3.46 -20.58 10.70
N ALA A 33 -3.94 -19.40 10.34
CA ALA A 33 -5.31 -18.98 10.51
C ALA A 33 -5.81 -18.23 9.29
N LEU A 34 -7.09 -18.35 8.99
CA LEU A 34 -7.74 -17.66 7.88
C LEU A 34 -9.12 -17.20 8.33
N VAL A 35 -9.44 -15.94 8.10
CA VAL A 35 -10.79 -15.41 8.29
C VAL A 35 -11.24 -14.63 7.07
N TRP A 36 -12.50 -14.84 6.68
CA TRP A 36 -13.14 -14.14 5.57
C TRP A 36 -13.99 -12.98 6.07
N GLU A 37 -13.91 -11.86 5.38
CA GLU A 37 -14.68 -10.65 5.64
C GLU A 37 -15.76 -10.46 4.58
N ASN A 38 -17.02 -10.43 5.01
CA ASN A 38 -18.16 -10.13 4.14
C ASN A 38 -18.28 -8.60 3.95
N ASN A 39 -17.38 -8.01 3.19
CA ASN A 39 -17.32 -6.56 2.96
C ASN A 39 -17.69 -6.17 1.52
N GLY A 40 -18.29 -7.08 0.73
CA GLY A 40 -18.60 -6.89 -0.68
C GLY A 40 -17.39 -6.96 -1.62
N ARG A 41 -16.18 -7.15 -1.07
CA ARG A 41 -14.90 -7.32 -1.79
C ARG A 41 -14.29 -8.70 -1.58
N ASP A 42 -14.97 -9.57 -0.82
CA ASP A 42 -14.50 -10.90 -0.41
C ASP A 42 -13.12 -10.86 0.26
N GLY A 43 -12.95 -9.97 1.23
CA GLY A 43 -11.69 -9.79 1.95
C GLY A 43 -11.28 -11.04 2.71
N LEU A 44 -9.99 -11.39 2.65
CA LEU A 44 -9.40 -12.52 3.37
C LEU A 44 -8.22 -12.02 4.20
N TYR A 45 -8.22 -12.35 5.49
CA TYR A 45 -7.05 -12.17 6.35
C TYR A 45 -6.41 -13.53 6.62
N LEU A 46 -5.11 -13.61 6.40
CA LEU A 46 -4.31 -14.82 6.59
C LEU A 46 -3.27 -14.56 7.68
N GLY A 47 -3.38 -15.30 8.79
CA GLY A 47 -2.36 -15.36 9.84
C GLY A 47 -1.28 -16.37 9.49
N MET A 48 -0.04 -15.95 9.54
CA MET A 48 1.14 -16.76 9.22
C MET A 48 2.13 -16.79 10.39
N ASN A 49 3.26 -17.48 10.22
CA ASN A 49 4.32 -17.50 11.23
C ASN A 49 4.93 -16.12 11.49
N TYR A 50 4.78 -15.18 10.54
CA TYR A 50 5.32 -13.81 10.64
C TYR A 50 4.27 -12.80 10.20
N GLY A 51 3.24 -12.61 11.05
CA GLY A 51 2.25 -11.56 10.86
C GLY A 51 1.00 -11.96 10.11
N VAL A 52 0.25 -10.95 9.68
CA VAL A 52 -1.03 -11.06 8.99
C VAL A 52 -0.92 -10.50 7.58
N TYR A 53 -1.57 -11.13 6.63
CA TYR A 53 -1.70 -10.71 5.24
C TYR A 53 -3.17 -10.55 4.87
N TYR A 54 -3.46 -9.65 3.94
CA TYR A 54 -4.80 -9.37 3.44
C TYR A 54 -4.84 -9.44 1.91
N ILE A 55 -5.92 -9.95 1.36
CA ILE A 55 -6.24 -9.90 -0.07
C ILE A 55 -7.74 -9.75 -0.25
N ASP A 56 -8.17 -9.14 -1.35
CA ASP A 56 -9.55 -9.06 -1.79
C ASP A 56 -9.66 -9.09 -3.32
N ASN A 57 -10.87 -8.96 -3.85
CA ASN A 57 -11.14 -9.02 -5.29
C ASN A 57 -10.48 -7.89 -6.11
N GLU A 58 -10.10 -6.78 -5.48
CA GLU A 58 -9.41 -5.67 -6.16
C GLU A 58 -7.90 -5.85 -6.21
N PHE A 59 -7.31 -6.43 -5.15
CA PHE A 59 -5.89 -6.80 -5.17
C PHE A 59 -5.60 -8.02 -6.05
N ASN A 60 -6.64 -8.83 -6.34
CA ASN A 60 -6.66 -9.91 -7.31
C ASN A 60 -5.60 -11.00 -7.09
N THR A 61 -4.32 -10.71 -7.27
CA THR A 61 -3.22 -11.68 -7.17
C THR A 61 -2.08 -11.22 -6.25
N SER A 62 -2.28 -10.16 -5.49
CA SER A 62 -1.24 -9.61 -4.60
C SER A 62 -1.73 -9.54 -3.16
N TRP A 63 -1.07 -10.27 -2.27
CA TRP A 63 -1.33 -10.22 -0.85
C TRP A 63 -0.65 -9.00 -0.23
N GLN A 64 -1.40 -8.22 0.52
CA GLN A 64 -0.90 -7.03 1.21
C GLN A 64 -0.48 -7.40 2.65
N SER A 65 0.67 -6.91 3.11
CA SER A 65 1.02 -7.05 4.53
C SER A 65 0.06 -6.24 5.39
N PHE A 66 -0.57 -6.88 6.37
CA PHE A 66 -1.53 -6.27 7.30
C PHE A 66 -1.02 -6.34 8.74
N SER A 67 0.27 -6.10 8.94
CA SER A 67 0.98 -6.30 10.22
C SER A 67 1.45 -5.01 10.87
N ASN A 68 0.85 -3.85 10.56
CA ASN A 68 1.25 -2.56 11.13
C ASN A 68 1.23 -2.59 12.67
N ASN A 69 2.38 -2.31 13.27
CA ASN A 69 2.62 -2.38 14.72
C ASN A 69 2.49 -3.78 15.36
N LEU A 70 2.19 -4.82 14.59
CA LEU A 70 2.21 -6.19 15.07
C LEU A 70 3.66 -6.71 15.06
N PRO A 71 4.18 -7.28 16.15
CA PRO A 71 5.51 -7.88 16.12
C PRO A 71 5.55 -9.10 15.19
N ASN A 72 6.73 -9.45 14.69
CA ASN A 72 6.96 -10.66 13.93
C ASN A 72 6.76 -11.89 14.84
N VAL A 73 5.58 -12.47 14.78
CA VAL A 73 5.14 -13.52 15.68
C VAL A 73 4.16 -14.45 14.96
N ILE A 74 4.10 -15.70 15.41
CA ILE A 74 3.12 -16.66 14.91
C ILE A 74 1.72 -16.21 15.28
N ILE A 75 0.83 -16.17 14.28
CA ILE A 75 -0.59 -15.88 14.45
C ILE A 75 -1.33 -17.22 14.60
N SER A 76 -1.75 -17.52 15.79
CA SER A 76 -2.42 -18.80 16.09
C SER A 76 -3.88 -18.80 15.66
N GLU A 77 -4.55 -17.66 15.70
CA GLU A 77 -5.96 -17.51 15.32
C GLU A 77 -6.27 -16.08 14.89
N LEU A 78 -7.25 -15.93 14.00
CA LEU A 78 -7.81 -14.65 13.57
C LEU A 78 -9.33 -14.68 13.71
N GLU A 79 -9.91 -13.59 14.20
CA GLU A 79 -11.35 -13.42 14.32
C GLU A 79 -11.76 -11.98 13.99
N ILE A 80 -12.88 -11.82 13.27
CA ILE A 80 -13.50 -10.52 13.03
C ILE A 80 -14.64 -10.34 14.02
N ASN A 81 -14.54 -9.29 14.82
CA ASN A 81 -15.64 -8.84 15.65
C ASN A 81 -16.39 -7.70 14.95
N TYR A 82 -17.55 -8.02 14.40
CA TYR A 82 -18.40 -7.05 13.69
C TYR A 82 -19.07 -6.04 14.61
N ALA A 83 -19.11 -6.26 15.94
CA ALA A 83 -19.70 -5.31 16.87
C ALA A 83 -18.81 -4.06 17.05
N ASP A 84 -17.49 -4.20 16.91
CA ASP A 84 -16.53 -3.08 17.00
C ASP A 84 -15.72 -2.88 15.71
N ASN A 85 -16.05 -3.62 14.63
CA ASN A 85 -15.37 -3.59 13.32
C ASN A 85 -13.87 -3.76 13.44
N LYS A 86 -13.43 -4.81 14.16
CA LYS A 86 -12.01 -5.08 14.35
C LYS A 86 -11.63 -6.52 14.03
N LEU A 87 -10.42 -6.65 13.50
CA LEU A 87 -9.71 -7.89 13.42
C LEU A 87 -8.95 -8.13 14.73
N TYR A 88 -9.15 -9.31 15.30
CA TYR A 88 -8.42 -9.80 16.46
C TYR A 88 -7.45 -10.88 16.03
N ALA A 89 -6.22 -10.83 16.53
CA ALA A 89 -5.16 -11.78 16.26
C ALA A 89 -4.63 -12.36 17.57
N ALA A 90 -4.85 -13.65 17.79
CA ALA A 90 -4.20 -14.38 18.87
C ALA A 90 -2.79 -14.76 18.43
N THR A 91 -1.79 -14.38 19.24
CA THR A 91 -0.39 -14.54 18.89
C THR A 91 0.32 -15.51 19.84
N TYR A 92 1.28 -16.26 19.33
CA TYR A 92 2.08 -17.13 20.17
C TYR A 92 3.02 -16.33 21.08
N GLY A 93 2.75 -16.36 22.37
CA GLY A 93 3.59 -15.73 23.39
C GLY A 93 3.57 -14.20 23.48
N ARG A 94 2.72 -13.51 22.70
CA ARG A 94 2.60 -12.04 22.71
C ARG A 94 1.18 -11.53 22.98
N GLY A 95 0.27 -12.44 23.39
CA GLY A 95 -1.10 -12.11 23.76
C GLY A 95 -2.02 -11.86 22.57
N LEU A 96 -3.09 -11.10 22.81
CA LEU A 96 -4.14 -10.77 21.86
C LEU A 96 -3.93 -9.35 21.32
N TRP A 97 -3.88 -9.22 20.02
CA TRP A 97 -3.76 -7.95 19.31
C TRP A 97 -5.05 -7.64 18.56
N ARG A 98 -5.31 -6.36 18.31
CA ARG A 98 -6.47 -5.94 17.52
C ARG A 98 -6.14 -4.72 16.66
N THR A 99 -6.79 -4.63 15.49
CA THR A 99 -6.72 -3.48 14.59
C THR A 99 -8.08 -3.25 13.93
N GLY A 100 -8.29 -2.09 13.30
CA GLY A 100 -9.43 -1.89 12.39
C GLY A 100 -9.39 -2.91 11.25
N LEU A 101 -10.54 -3.18 10.63
CA LEU A 101 -10.60 -3.92 9.38
C LEU A 101 -9.95 -3.12 8.25
N PHE A 102 -9.61 -3.78 7.15
CA PHE A 102 -9.09 -3.10 5.97
C PHE A 102 -10.12 -2.11 5.45
N ASP A 103 -9.73 -0.85 5.34
CA ASP A 103 -10.55 0.22 4.79
C ASP A 103 -9.82 0.82 3.59
N PRO A 104 -10.33 0.59 2.37
CA PRO A 104 -9.71 1.14 1.16
C PRO A 104 -9.73 2.68 1.14
N SER A 105 -10.61 3.33 1.89
CA SER A 105 -10.65 4.79 1.98
C SER A 105 -9.54 5.38 2.85
N LEU A 106 -8.96 4.56 3.75
CA LEU A 106 -7.81 4.90 4.58
C LEU A 106 -6.48 4.51 3.93
N SER A 107 -6.50 3.67 2.91
CA SER A 107 -5.34 3.56 2.05
C SER A 107 -5.20 4.92 1.37
N THR A 108 -4.23 5.71 1.77
CA THR A 108 -3.64 6.65 0.81
C THR A 108 -3.27 5.75 -0.36
N GLY A 109 -4.05 5.83 -1.46
CA GLY A 109 -3.77 5.04 -2.64
C GLY A 109 -2.26 5.10 -2.80
N GLU A 110 -1.59 3.96 -2.88
CA GLU A 110 -0.26 3.96 -3.44
C GLU A 110 -0.46 4.71 -4.76
N PHE A 111 -0.10 5.99 -4.71
CA PHE A 111 0.20 6.65 -5.94
C PHE A 111 1.30 5.77 -6.51
N GLU A 112 0.94 4.91 -7.45
CA GLU A 112 1.91 4.54 -8.45
C GLU A 112 2.49 5.87 -8.87
N LEU A 113 3.63 6.20 -8.28
CA LEU A 113 4.43 7.29 -8.76
C LEU A 113 4.73 6.90 -10.20
N SER A 114 3.83 7.28 -11.09
CA SER A 114 4.17 7.32 -12.50
C SER A 114 5.52 8.01 -12.48
N GLU A 115 6.55 7.25 -12.87
CA GLU A 115 7.95 7.56 -12.63
C GLU A 115 8.23 9.04 -12.98
N VAL A 116 8.24 9.91 -11.96
CA VAL A 116 8.54 11.32 -12.16
C VAL A 116 10.05 11.45 -12.22
N LYS A 117 10.56 11.75 -13.39
CA LYS A 117 11.98 12.06 -13.60
C LYS A 117 12.21 13.52 -13.30
N MET A 118 13.14 13.80 -12.40
CA MET A 118 13.57 15.14 -12.05
C MET A 118 15.07 15.32 -12.33
N PHE A 119 15.41 16.24 -13.24
CA PHE A 119 16.80 16.44 -13.65
C PHE A 119 17.06 17.89 -14.14
N PRO A 120 18.31 18.40 -13.99
CA PRO A 120 19.38 17.84 -13.18
C PRO A 120 19.06 17.91 -11.68
N ASN A 121 19.62 17.02 -10.91
CA ASN A 121 19.62 17.07 -9.47
C ASN A 121 21.03 16.68 -8.98
N PRO A 122 21.83 17.62 -8.43
CA PRO A 122 21.49 19.01 -8.10
C PRO A 122 21.20 19.93 -9.31
N ALA A 123 20.29 20.88 -9.10
CA ALA A 123 19.95 21.93 -10.07
C ALA A 123 20.65 23.26 -9.73
N SER A 124 20.98 24.07 -10.76
CA SER A 124 21.60 25.38 -10.55
C SER A 124 20.75 26.55 -11.06
N LYS A 125 20.10 26.41 -12.21
CA LYS A 125 19.27 27.43 -12.83
C LYS A 125 17.87 26.96 -13.13
N GLU A 126 17.72 25.71 -13.49
CA GLU A 126 16.43 25.11 -13.82
C GLU A 126 16.41 23.63 -13.39
N VAL A 127 15.23 23.14 -13.10
CA VAL A 127 14.95 21.71 -12.92
C VAL A 127 13.82 21.30 -13.88
N ASN A 128 13.99 20.18 -14.50
CA ASN A 128 13.03 19.60 -15.44
C ASN A 128 12.25 18.48 -14.75
N LEU A 129 10.96 18.44 -14.98
CA LEU A 129 10.05 17.37 -14.53
C LEU A 129 9.45 16.69 -15.75
N LEU A 130 9.49 15.39 -15.76
CA LEU A 130 8.91 14.53 -16.80
C LEU A 130 8.21 13.32 -16.17
N SER A 131 7.00 13.01 -16.61
CA SER A 131 6.22 11.85 -16.15
C SER A 131 5.21 11.45 -17.20
N ASN A 132 4.65 10.27 -17.07
CA ASN A 132 3.53 9.83 -17.91
C ASN A 132 2.17 10.39 -17.44
N THR A 133 2.14 11.23 -16.43
CA THR A 133 0.91 11.80 -15.85
C THR A 133 0.50 13.08 -16.60
N ASP A 134 -0.80 13.18 -16.94
CA ASP A 134 -1.34 14.31 -17.71
C ASP A 134 -1.32 15.61 -16.92
N THR A 135 -2.33 15.88 -16.14
CA THR A 135 -2.53 17.18 -15.53
C THR A 135 -2.31 17.12 -14.03
N VAL A 136 -1.33 17.86 -13.55
CA VAL A 136 -0.94 17.88 -12.14
C VAL A 136 -0.87 19.32 -11.59
N SER A 137 -0.86 19.42 -10.28
CA SER A 137 -0.41 20.64 -9.60
C SER A 137 0.96 20.38 -8.96
N ILE A 138 1.84 21.37 -9.07
CA ILE A 138 3.20 21.32 -8.53
C ILE A 138 3.33 22.37 -7.44
N ARG A 139 3.87 21.98 -6.29
CA ARG A 139 4.27 22.86 -5.19
C ARG A 139 5.70 22.57 -4.80
N VAL A 140 6.51 23.61 -4.64
CA VAL A 140 7.89 23.48 -4.15
C VAL A 140 7.99 24.21 -2.82
N TYR A 141 8.56 23.52 -1.85
CA TYR A 141 8.78 24.04 -0.50
C TYR A 141 10.27 24.05 -0.18
N ASP A 142 10.72 25.05 0.54
CA ASP A 142 12.07 25.06 1.13
C ASP A 142 12.15 24.13 2.37
N ASN A 143 13.32 24.03 2.97
CA ASN A 143 13.57 23.21 4.15
C ASN A 143 12.81 23.67 5.42
N SER A 144 12.27 24.88 5.43
CA SER A 144 11.42 25.41 6.51
C SER A 144 9.93 25.10 6.29
N GLY A 145 9.57 24.49 5.15
CA GLY A 145 8.19 24.24 4.76
C GLY A 145 7.49 25.44 4.11
N LYS A 146 8.22 26.50 3.80
CA LYS A 146 7.67 27.68 3.10
C LYS A 146 7.47 27.35 1.62
N LEU A 147 6.29 27.66 1.08
CA LEU A 147 6.00 27.53 -0.35
C LEU A 147 6.79 28.58 -1.14
N VAL A 148 7.66 28.13 -2.06
CA VAL A 148 8.51 28.99 -2.91
C VAL A 148 8.11 28.97 -4.37
N TYR A 149 7.36 27.94 -4.81
CA TYR A 149 6.84 27.83 -6.17
C TYR A 149 5.52 27.07 -6.20
N PHE A 150 4.60 27.52 -7.08
CA PHE A 150 3.31 26.85 -7.29
C PHE A 150 2.87 26.98 -8.75
N SER A 151 2.40 25.86 -9.31
CA SER A 151 1.78 25.82 -10.63
C SER A 151 0.64 24.80 -10.67
N THR A 152 -0.39 25.06 -11.44
CA THR A 152 -1.54 24.19 -11.65
C THR A 152 -1.72 23.88 -13.12
N ASN A 153 -2.46 22.79 -13.43
CA ASN A 153 -2.74 22.36 -14.78
C ASN A 153 -1.47 22.12 -15.63
N VAL A 154 -0.44 21.58 -14.97
CA VAL A 154 0.85 21.27 -15.61
C VAL A 154 0.74 19.89 -16.27
N ASN A 155 1.11 19.80 -17.55
CA ASN A 155 1.27 18.52 -18.25
C ASN A 155 2.72 18.06 -18.11
N LEU A 156 2.93 16.90 -17.47
CA LEU A 156 4.25 16.29 -17.29
C LEU A 156 4.62 15.28 -18.38
N GLN A 157 3.74 14.97 -19.33
CA GLN A 157 4.09 14.13 -20.49
C GLN A 157 5.07 14.87 -21.42
N THR A 158 5.12 16.17 -21.33
CA THR A 158 6.16 17.00 -21.91
C THR A 158 7.09 17.53 -20.83
N ASN A 159 8.35 17.75 -21.18
CA ASN A 159 9.33 18.27 -20.24
C ASN A 159 8.89 19.63 -19.66
N TYR A 160 8.56 19.64 -18.37
CA TYR A 160 8.17 20.86 -17.65
C TYR A 160 9.35 21.44 -16.89
N LYS A 161 9.64 22.73 -17.13
CA LYS A 161 10.78 23.43 -16.54
C LYS A 161 10.34 24.34 -15.39
N ILE A 162 11.06 24.28 -14.29
CA ILE A 162 10.96 25.20 -13.17
C ILE A 162 12.25 26.00 -13.12
N ASP A 163 12.15 27.33 -13.21
CA ASP A 163 13.28 28.22 -13.00
C ASP A 163 13.64 28.27 -11.51
N THR A 164 14.84 27.86 -11.19
CA THR A 164 15.39 27.84 -9.83
C THR A 164 16.43 28.96 -9.59
N SER A 165 16.63 29.84 -10.53
CA SER A 165 17.66 30.90 -10.47
C SER A 165 17.48 31.87 -9.28
N THR A 166 16.24 32.02 -8.80
CA THR A 166 15.89 32.83 -7.63
C THR A 166 15.90 32.06 -6.30
N PHE A 167 16.13 30.76 -6.34
CA PHE A 167 16.14 29.94 -5.14
C PHE A 167 17.50 30.05 -4.44
N SER A 168 17.48 30.11 -3.12
CA SER A 168 18.71 30.03 -2.32
C SER A 168 19.33 28.63 -2.43
N THR A 169 20.63 28.52 -2.21
CA THR A 169 21.28 27.21 -2.13
C THR A 169 20.69 26.41 -0.97
N GLY A 170 20.21 25.19 -1.24
CA GLY A 170 19.57 24.38 -0.20
C GLY A 170 18.83 23.18 -0.76
N ILE A 171 18.10 22.49 0.13
CA ILE A 171 17.23 21.35 -0.18
C ILE A 171 15.80 21.88 -0.35
N TYR A 172 15.13 21.40 -1.38
CA TYR A 172 13.75 21.72 -1.69
C TYR A 172 12.92 20.44 -1.86
N PHE A 173 11.67 20.51 -1.42
CA PHE A 173 10.71 19.40 -1.55
C PHE A 173 9.70 19.73 -2.64
N VAL A 174 9.63 18.87 -3.65
CA VAL A 174 8.67 19.01 -4.76
C VAL A 174 7.49 18.10 -4.49
N ARG A 175 6.31 18.68 -4.33
CA ARG A 175 5.04 17.95 -4.19
C ARG A 175 4.25 18.05 -5.49
N ILE A 176 3.93 16.89 -6.06
CA ILE A 176 3.15 16.76 -7.28
C ILE A 176 1.83 16.06 -6.90
N ASN A 177 0.70 16.68 -7.23
CA ASN A 177 -0.62 16.07 -7.01
C ASN A 177 -1.32 15.96 -8.36
N SER A 178 -1.78 14.76 -8.72
CA SER A 178 -2.70 14.60 -9.82
C SER A 178 -4.03 15.30 -9.48
N LYS A 179 -4.73 15.77 -10.50
CA LYS A 179 -6.10 16.27 -10.34
C LYS A 179 -6.99 15.04 -10.15
N ILE A 180 -7.69 14.98 -9.04
CA ILE A 180 -8.78 14.03 -8.80
C ILE A 180 -9.96 14.46 -9.67
#